data_d5d4dd7d474331dd4acad4788e1d658b
#
_entry.id   d5d4dd7d474331dd4acad4788e1d658b
#
_cell.length_a   1.000
_cell.length_b   1.000
_cell.length_c   1.000
_cell.angle_alpha   90.00
_cell.angle_beta   90.00
_cell.angle_gamma   90.00
#
_symmetry.space_group_name_H-M   'P 1'
#
loop_
_entity.id
_entity.type
_entity.pdbx_description
1 polymer ?
#
loop_
_entity_poly.entity_id
_entity_poly.type
_entity_poly.pdbx_seq_one_letter_code
_entity_poly.pdbx_strand_id
1 'polypeptide(L)'
;MRAAVPVGPPPGPARPEFWRSPIRGPWLTAVFGLALLCGVSVLFVTGLLSYAAYDPDLARINDQTPDKGVLGFYLFTWPTSPYWGYRLSQGVHVTLGIVLIPVLLAKLWSVIPRLFEWPPVRSVGHALERLSLLLLVGGAGFEFATGVLNVQLHYVFPGSFYVLHFYGAWVFIGAFVVHVVFRLRRAVIAVVKGPRAEEQHRARPLATAGPSLVAPRPAEPTMSRRGAVLLVGAGSAALLVVTMGQSIGGWMRRTALLAPHGQDPGSGPNGFQINKTAASVGVRPSDIGPAWRLTVRAGGRQTVLTRDELYALPRRTVELPIACVEGWSTPDQRWGGVRLVDLAALVGVTHDVPRVLVESVQRGGSFGSVVLAANQVRDTRSLLAVEVNGAALSPDHGYPARIVVPNAPGVHHTKWVTRLTFGEPT
;
A
#
# COMPACT_ATOMS: atom_id res chain seq x y z
N MET A 1 -7.63 -46.53 35.77
CA MET A 1 -7.58 -45.23 35.02
C MET A 1 -8.69 -44.33 35.56
N ARG A 2 -8.36 -43.27 36.30
CA ARG A 2 -9.33 -42.28 36.74
C ARG A 2 -9.71 -41.45 35.48
N ALA A 3 -10.98 -41.46 35.07
CA ALA A 3 -11.49 -40.57 34.03
C ALA A 3 -11.21 -39.13 34.43
N ALA A 4 -10.44 -38.41 33.61
CA ALA A 4 -10.17 -37.00 33.83
C ALA A 4 -11.54 -36.26 33.81
N VAL A 5 -11.85 -35.62 34.94
CA VAL A 5 -13.04 -34.74 35.03
C VAL A 5 -12.92 -33.69 33.93
N PRO A 6 -13.92 -33.52 33.07
CA PRO A 6 -13.84 -32.51 32.04
C PRO A 6 -13.73 -31.14 32.71
N VAL A 7 -12.56 -30.52 32.57
CA VAL A 7 -12.33 -29.16 33.07
C VAL A 7 -13.24 -28.22 32.28
N GLY A 8 -14.21 -27.62 32.96
CA GLY A 8 -15.13 -26.65 32.37
C GLY A 8 -14.37 -25.44 31.81
N PRO A 9 -15.03 -24.58 30.99
CA PRO A 9 -14.38 -23.43 30.41
C PRO A 9 -13.83 -22.50 31.51
N PRO A 10 -12.59 -21.99 31.36
CA PRO A 10 -12.02 -21.03 32.30
C PRO A 10 -12.89 -19.77 32.39
N PRO A 11 -12.80 -19.00 33.50
CA PRO A 11 -13.53 -17.75 33.65
C PRO A 11 -13.12 -16.73 32.58
N GLY A 12 -14.06 -15.84 32.19
CA GLY A 12 -13.80 -14.80 31.21
C GLY A 12 -14.26 -15.15 29.79
N PRO A 13 -13.50 -14.79 28.73
CA PRO A 13 -13.96 -14.86 27.33
C PRO A 13 -14.33 -16.26 26.83
N ALA A 14 -13.83 -17.33 27.47
CA ALA A 14 -14.16 -18.71 27.12
C ALA A 14 -15.57 -19.11 27.53
N ARG A 15 -16.24 -18.31 28.37
CA ARG A 15 -17.63 -18.56 28.80
C ARG A 15 -18.62 -17.78 27.94
N PRO A 16 -19.69 -18.40 27.42
CA PRO A 16 -20.71 -17.71 26.63
C PRO A 16 -21.32 -16.50 27.33
N GLU A 17 -21.45 -16.54 28.64
CA GLU A 17 -22.06 -15.48 29.49
C GLU A 17 -21.25 -14.17 29.45
N PHE A 18 -19.97 -14.22 29.06
CA PHE A 18 -19.11 -13.04 28.89
C PHE A 18 -19.57 -12.14 27.74
N TRP A 19 -20.12 -12.73 26.69
CA TRP A 19 -20.45 -12.03 25.43
C TRP A 19 -21.89 -11.49 25.43
N ARG A 20 -22.17 -10.52 26.27
CA ARG A 20 -23.54 -10.04 26.61
C ARG A 20 -24.22 -9.18 25.54
N SER A 21 -23.48 -8.66 24.52
CA SER A 21 -24.08 -7.79 23.50
C SER A 21 -25.09 -8.52 22.63
N PRO A 22 -26.39 -8.08 22.60
CA PRO A 22 -27.47 -8.78 21.89
C PRO A 22 -27.47 -8.50 20.38
N ILE A 23 -26.74 -7.50 19.89
CA ILE A 23 -26.77 -7.14 18.47
C ILE A 23 -25.87 -8.03 17.62
N ARG A 24 -24.93 -8.81 18.24
CA ARG A 24 -24.13 -9.81 17.52
C ARG A 24 -25.05 -10.82 16.86
N GLY A 25 -24.67 -11.27 15.65
CA GLY A 25 -25.41 -12.30 14.96
C GLY A 25 -25.03 -12.51 13.52
N PRO A 26 -25.58 -13.54 12.86
CA PRO A 26 -25.24 -13.89 11.49
C PRO A 26 -25.45 -12.75 10.50
N TRP A 27 -26.50 -11.97 10.60
CA TRP A 27 -26.81 -10.87 9.69
C TRP A 27 -25.74 -9.77 9.76
N LEU A 28 -25.46 -9.24 10.96
CA LEU A 28 -24.46 -8.17 11.14
C LEU A 28 -23.06 -8.63 10.72
N THR A 29 -22.70 -9.86 11.12
CA THR A 29 -21.44 -10.50 10.73
C THR A 29 -21.32 -10.66 9.22
N ALA A 30 -22.42 -10.99 8.52
CA ALA A 30 -22.45 -11.15 7.08
C ALA A 30 -22.34 -9.81 6.33
N VAL A 31 -23.01 -8.76 6.80
CA VAL A 31 -22.92 -7.42 6.22
C VAL A 31 -21.48 -6.93 6.21
N PHE A 32 -20.80 -6.95 7.35
CA PHE A 32 -19.38 -6.56 7.42
C PHE A 32 -18.48 -7.53 6.65
N GLY A 33 -18.80 -8.82 6.61
CA GLY A 33 -18.05 -9.81 5.86
C GLY A 33 -18.10 -9.59 4.34
N LEU A 34 -19.26 -9.24 3.79
CA LEU A 34 -19.41 -8.94 2.37
C LEU A 34 -18.73 -7.60 1.99
N ALA A 35 -18.84 -6.59 2.87
CA ALA A 35 -18.10 -5.34 2.67
C ALA A 35 -16.58 -5.58 2.64
N LEU A 36 -16.05 -6.40 3.56
CA LEU A 36 -14.63 -6.79 3.55
C LEU A 36 -14.29 -7.65 2.33
N LEU A 37 -15.17 -8.53 1.87
CA LEU A 37 -14.91 -9.33 0.66
C LEU A 37 -14.66 -8.41 -0.54
N CYS A 38 -15.52 -7.43 -0.77
CA CYS A 38 -15.32 -6.47 -1.85
C CYS A 38 -14.03 -5.65 -1.65
N GLY A 39 -13.85 -5.07 -0.46
CA GLY A 39 -12.72 -4.20 -0.18
C GLY A 39 -11.37 -4.93 -0.22
N VAL A 40 -11.26 -6.11 0.40
CA VAL A 40 -10.03 -6.93 0.39
C VAL A 40 -9.68 -7.40 -1.02
N SER A 41 -10.69 -7.75 -1.84
CA SER A 41 -10.43 -8.11 -3.24
C SER A 41 -9.81 -6.94 -4.02
N VAL A 42 -10.33 -5.72 -3.84
CA VAL A 42 -9.75 -4.52 -4.45
C VAL A 42 -8.35 -4.23 -3.91
N LEU A 43 -8.15 -4.35 -2.59
CA LEU A 43 -6.83 -4.17 -1.97
C LEU A 43 -5.80 -5.17 -2.52
N PHE A 44 -6.17 -6.44 -2.66
CA PHE A 44 -5.28 -7.45 -3.19
C PHE A 44 -4.90 -7.17 -4.65
N VAL A 45 -5.88 -6.84 -5.51
CA VAL A 45 -5.61 -6.49 -6.92
C VAL A 45 -4.71 -5.25 -7.01
N THR A 46 -5.01 -4.17 -6.28
CA THR A 46 -4.21 -2.95 -6.30
C THR A 46 -2.82 -3.16 -5.69
N GLY A 47 -2.68 -4.05 -4.71
CA GLY A 47 -1.39 -4.49 -4.17
C GLY A 47 -0.53 -5.23 -5.21
N LEU A 48 -1.13 -6.14 -5.98
CA LEU A 48 -0.43 -6.81 -7.10
C LEU A 48 -0.04 -5.83 -8.22
N LEU A 49 -0.87 -4.83 -8.50
CA LEU A 49 -0.52 -3.76 -9.44
C LEU A 49 0.65 -2.92 -8.95
N SER A 50 0.67 -2.60 -7.64
CA SER A 50 1.81 -1.91 -7.03
C SER A 50 3.08 -2.76 -7.12
N TYR A 51 3.00 -4.06 -6.80
CA TYR A 51 4.12 -4.99 -6.93
C TYR A 51 4.66 -5.03 -8.37
N ALA A 52 3.78 -5.10 -9.38
CA ALA A 52 4.19 -5.06 -10.78
C ALA A 52 4.88 -3.73 -11.15
N ALA A 53 4.43 -2.60 -10.59
CA ALA A 53 5.02 -1.29 -10.86
C ALA A 53 6.44 -1.13 -10.29
N TYR A 54 6.79 -1.90 -9.25
CA TYR A 54 8.15 -1.94 -8.70
C TYR A 54 9.12 -2.78 -9.53
N ASP A 55 8.63 -3.52 -10.51
CA ASP A 55 9.42 -4.43 -11.35
C ASP A 55 10.22 -5.48 -10.54
N PRO A 56 9.59 -6.58 -10.13
CA PRO A 56 10.24 -7.60 -9.32
C PRO A 56 11.39 -8.35 -10.02
N ASP A 57 11.56 -8.20 -11.34
CA ASP A 57 12.74 -8.68 -12.05
C ASP A 57 14.01 -7.91 -11.67
N LEU A 58 13.84 -6.68 -11.18
CA LEU A 58 14.92 -5.80 -10.73
C LEU A 58 15.12 -5.83 -9.20
N ALA A 59 14.43 -6.70 -8.47
CA ALA A 59 14.42 -6.75 -7.00
C ALA A 59 15.82 -6.87 -6.37
N ARG A 60 16.74 -7.56 -7.01
CA ARG A 60 18.12 -7.72 -6.50
C ARG A 60 18.95 -6.45 -6.62
N ILE A 61 18.54 -5.51 -7.45
CA ILE A 61 19.26 -4.28 -7.77
C ILE A 61 18.58 -3.10 -7.08
N ASN A 62 17.23 -3.08 -7.14
CA ASN A 62 16.44 -1.98 -6.60
C ASN A 62 16.14 -2.22 -5.12
N ASP A 63 16.57 -1.28 -4.29
CA ASP A 63 16.35 -1.29 -2.86
C ASP A 63 14.85 -1.39 -2.50
N GLN A 64 14.55 -2.19 -1.49
CA GLN A 64 13.19 -2.41 -0.96
C GLN A 64 12.18 -3.01 -1.96
N THR A 65 12.59 -3.45 -3.13
CA THR A 65 11.71 -4.14 -4.08
C THR A 65 11.55 -5.61 -3.65
N PRO A 66 10.33 -6.15 -3.45
CA PRO A 66 10.14 -7.56 -3.19
C PRO A 66 10.54 -8.39 -4.41
N ASP A 67 11.33 -9.44 -4.21
CA ASP A 67 11.65 -10.39 -5.28
C ASP A 67 10.42 -11.26 -5.62
N LYS A 68 10.52 -12.05 -6.68
CA LYS A 68 9.47 -12.99 -7.09
C LYS A 68 9.22 -14.09 -6.06
N GLY A 69 10.16 -14.31 -5.14
CA GLY A 69 10.10 -15.32 -4.08
C GLY A 69 9.79 -16.71 -4.60
N VAL A 70 9.19 -17.53 -3.72
CA VAL A 70 8.80 -18.93 -4.03
C VAL A 70 7.74 -19.01 -5.13
N LEU A 71 6.88 -18.01 -5.28
CA LEU A 71 5.83 -17.97 -6.29
C LEU A 71 6.34 -17.65 -7.67
N GLY A 72 7.50 -17.00 -7.78
CA GLY A 72 8.25 -16.82 -9.02
C GLY A 72 7.50 -16.16 -10.16
N PHE A 73 6.35 -15.50 -9.92
CA PHE A 73 5.56 -14.96 -11.00
C PHE A 73 5.56 -13.44 -11.03
N TYR A 74 5.64 -12.91 -12.24
CA TYR A 74 5.51 -11.51 -12.57
C TYR A 74 4.43 -11.39 -13.63
N LEU A 75 3.36 -10.67 -13.33
CA LEU A 75 2.16 -10.70 -14.15
C LEU A 75 2.38 -10.14 -15.55
N PHE A 76 3.06 -9.00 -15.64
CA PHE A 76 3.34 -8.30 -16.90
C PHE A 76 4.31 -7.15 -16.65
N THR A 77 5.06 -6.75 -17.68
CA THR A 77 5.88 -5.54 -17.63
C THR A 77 4.99 -4.33 -17.42
N TRP A 78 5.26 -3.56 -16.35
CA TRP A 78 4.43 -2.41 -16.01
C TRP A 78 4.47 -1.35 -17.11
N PRO A 79 3.30 -0.94 -17.65
CA PRO A 79 3.25 0.01 -18.77
C PRO A 79 3.55 1.44 -18.30
N THR A 80 4.00 2.28 -19.22
CA THR A 80 4.16 3.72 -18.98
C THR A 80 2.88 4.52 -19.23
N SER A 81 1.84 3.88 -19.75
CA SER A 81 0.53 4.48 -20.02
C SER A 81 -0.59 3.62 -19.46
N PRO A 82 -1.64 4.23 -18.91
CA PRO A 82 -1.82 5.67 -18.73
C PRO A 82 -0.91 6.21 -17.62
N TYR A 83 -0.36 7.43 -17.78
CA TYR A 83 0.65 7.99 -16.86
C TYR A 83 0.16 8.17 -15.41
N TRP A 84 -1.13 8.20 -15.19
CA TRP A 84 -1.79 8.31 -13.88
C TRP A 84 -2.11 6.94 -13.24
N GLY A 85 -1.85 5.83 -13.92
CA GLY A 85 -2.30 4.50 -13.50
C GLY A 85 -1.77 4.08 -12.13
N TYR A 86 -0.48 4.28 -11.86
CA TYR A 86 0.10 3.99 -10.54
C TYR A 86 -0.48 4.91 -9.46
N ARG A 87 -0.64 6.20 -9.74
CA ARG A 87 -1.29 7.16 -8.84
C ARG A 87 -2.67 6.69 -8.40
N LEU A 88 -3.49 6.25 -9.36
CA LEU A 88 -4.84 5.75 -9.07
C LEU A 88 -4.78 4.45 -8.26
N SER A 89 -4.01 3.47 -8.72
CA SER A 89 -3.92 2.16 -8.07
C SER A 89 -3.44 2.28 -6.63
N GLN A 90 -2.36 3.01 -6.41
CA GLN A 90 -1.77 3.19 -5.08
C GLN A 90 -2.65 4.06 -4.17
N GLY A 91 -3.24 5.13 -4.72
CA GLY A 91 -4.17 5.99 -3.98
C GLY A 91 -5.40 5.20 -3.50
N VAL A 92 -5.96 4.34 -4.36
CA VAL A 92 -7.07 3.43 -3.99
C VAL A 92 -6.61 2.43 -2.93
N HIS A 93 -5.44 1.79 -3.11
CA HIS A 93 -4.92 0.80 -2.17
C HIS A 93 -4.81 1.38 -0.75
N VAL A 94 -4.12 2.49 -0.59
CA VAL A 94 -3.88 3.09 0.72
C VAL A 94 -5.17 3.66 1.32
N THR A 95 -5.94 4.41 0.54
CA THR A 95 -7.18 5.03 1.04
C THR A 95 -8.20 3.97 1.46
N LEU A 96 -8.41 2.94 0.63
CA LEU A 96 -9.34 1.86 0.95
C LEU A 96 -8.87 1.04 2.15
N GLY A 97 -7.56 0.79 2.28
CA GLY A 97 -6.99 0.13 3.46
C GLY A 97 -7.37 0.85 4.75
N ILE A 98 -7.21 2.16 4.80
CA ILE A 98 -7.58 2.97 5.98
C ILE A 98 -9.11 2.98 6.19
N VAL A 99 -9.90 3.16 5.14
CA VAL A 99 -11.37 3.21 5.18
C VAL A 99 -11.99 1.91 5.67
N LEU A 100 -11.37 0.77 5.42
CA LEU A 100 -11.84 -0.53 5.85
C LEU A 100 -11.55 -0.85 7.32
N ILE A 101 -10.72 -0.08 8.02
CA ILE A 101 -10.39 -0.35 9.44
C ILE A 101 -11.63 -0.45 10.33
N PRO A 102 -12.60 0.50 10.31
CA PRO A 102 -13.81 0.36 11.12
C PRO A 102 -14.63 -0.88 10.78
N VAL A 103 -14.70 -1.25 9.50
CA VAL A 103 -15.41 -2.46 9.04
C VAL A 103 -14.72 -3.72 9.55
N LEU A 104 -13.38 -3.77 9.47
CA LEU A 104 -12.58 -4.88 9.99
C LEU A 104 -12.78 -5.05 11.51
N LEU A 105 -12.65 -3.96 12.26
CA LEU A 105 -12.81 -3.99 13.72
C LEU A 105 -14.24 -4.42 14.12
N ALA A 106 -15.26 -3.91 13.42
CA ALA A 106 -16.64 -4.32 13.64
C ALA A 106 -16.88 -5.80 13.30
N LYS A 107 -16.26 -6.29 12.22
CA LYS A 107 -16.31 -7.71 11.87
C LYS A 107 -15.63 -8.57 12.92
N LEU A 108 -14.43 -8.21 13.36
CA LEU A 108 -13.71 -8.91 14.43
C LEU A 108 -14.52 -8.91 15.72
N TRP A 109 -15.07 -7.77 16.14
CA TRP A 109 -15.94 -7.66 17.30
C TRP A 109 -17.15 -8.58 17.18
N SER A 110 -17.75 -8.71 15.99
CA SER A 110 -18.95 -9.55 15.79
C SER A 110 -18.66 -11.05 15.91
N VAL A 111 -17.45 -11.51 15.61
CA VAL A 111 -17.03 -12.93 15.60
C VAL A 111 -16.08 -13.32 16.74
N ILE A 112 -15.62 -12.36 17.53
CA ILE A 112 -14.63 -12.59 18.61
C ILE A 112 -15.00 -13.73 19.58
N PRO A 113 -16.28 -14.00 19.93
CA PRO A 113 -16.63 -15.13 20.78
C PRO A 113 -16.14 -16.47 20.25
N ARG A 114 -16.07 -16.62 18.93
CA ARG A 114 -15.57 -17.86 18.30
C ARG A 114 -14.09 -18.10 18.48
N LEU A 115 -13.29 -17.03 18.69
CA LEU A 115 -11.87 -17.15 18.97
C LEU A 115 -11.60 -17.76 20.34
N PHE A 116 -12.58 -17.67 21.25
CA PHE A 116 -12.48 -18.13 22.63
C PHE A 116 -13.32 -19.38 22.92
N GLU A 117 -13.83 -20.08 21.89
CA GLU A 117 -14.57 -21.33 22.09
C GLU A 117 -13.76 -22.37 22.85
N TRP A 118 -14.39 -23.04 23.82
CA TRP A 118 -13.78 -24.07 24.64
C TRP A 118 -14.42 -25.45 24.39
N PRO A 119 -13.65 -26.56 24.40
CA PRO A 119 -12.18 -26.62 24.42
C PRO A 119 -11.56 -26.14 23.09
N PRO A 120 -10.33 -25.60 23.13
CA PRO A 120 -9.71 -24.97 21.95
C PRO A 120 -9.43 -25.95 20.81
N VAL A 121 -9.24 -27.24 21.13
CA VAL A 121 -9.09 -28.32 20.15
C VAL A 121 -9.94 -29.52 20.56
N ARG A 122 -10.77 -30.01 19.62
CA ARG A 122 -11.64 -31.18 19.83
C ARG A 122 -11.26 -32.35 18.91
N SER A 123 -10.69 -32.05 17.76
CA SER A 123 -10.26 -33.00 16.75
C SER A 123 -9.22 -32.36 15.84
N VAL A 124 -8.54 -33.15 15.00
CA VAL A 124 -7.61 -32.66 14.00
C VAL A 124 -8.28 -31.67 13.02
N GLY A 125 -9.49 -32.00 12.55
CA GLY A 125 -10.27 -31.09 11.69
C GLY A 125 -10.60 -29.75 12.40
N HIS A 126 -10.98 -29.79 13.68
CA HIS A 126 -11.22 -28.58 14.46
C HIS A 126 -9.92 -27.78 14.70
N ALA A 127 -8.78 -28.42 14.88
CA ALA A 127 -7.48 -27.75 14.98
C ALA A 127 -7.13 -27.00 13.70
N LEU A 128 -7.35 -27.62 12.52
CA LEU A 128 -7.13 -26.98 11.23
C LEU A 128 -8.07 -25.80 10.97
N GLU A 129 -9.36 -25.94 11.34
CA GLU A 129 -10.31 -24.83 11.29
C GLU A 129 -9.86 -23.65 12.17
N ARG A 130 -9.40 -23.93 13.37
CA ARG A 130 -8.86 -22.92 14.32
C ARG A 130 -7.60 -22.26 13.76
N LEU A 131 -6.67 -23.03 13.22
CA LEU A 131 -5.46 -22.50 12.60
C LEU A 131 -5.79 -21.57 11.41
N SER A 132 -6.70 -22.01 10.54
CA SER A 132 -7.18 -21.18 9.43
C SER A 132 -7.79 -19.86 9.92
N LEU A 133 -8.57 -19.90 11.01
CA LEU A 133 -9.15 -18.70 11.60
C LEU A 133 -8.08 -17.78 12.21
N LEU A 134 -7.08 -18.32 12.88
CA LEU A 134 -5.95 -17.56 13.43
C LEU A 134 -5.12 -16.91 12.33
N LEU A 135 -4.84 -17.64 11.24
CA LEU A 135 -4.13 -17.08 10.07
C LEU A 135 -4.94 -15.96 9.41
N LEU A 136 -6.27 -16.12 9.31
CA LEU A 136 -7.15 -15.09 8.76
C LEU A 136 -7.17 -13.84 9.62
N VAL A 137 -7.37 -13.98 10.93
CA VAL A 137 -7.48 -12.83 11.86
C VAL A 137 -6.12 -12.20 12.11
N GLY A 138 -5.09 -13.03 12.33
CA GLY A 138 -3.72 -12.56 12.52
C GLY A 138 -3.15 -11.91 11.27
N GLY A 139 -3.38 -12.53 10.10
CA GLY A 139 -3.00 -11.96 8.80
C GLY A 139 -3.70 -10.63 8.53
N ALA A 140 -5.03 -10.54 8.75
CA ALA A 140 -5.72 -9.26 8.62
C ALA A 140 -5.14 -8.18 9.55
N GLY A 141 -4.93 -8.51 10.83
CA GLY A 141 -4.32 -7.60 11.79
C GLY A 141 -2.92 -7.15 11.36
N PHE A 142 -2.09 -8.07 10.86
CA PHE A 142 -0.76 -7.78 10.37
C PHE A 142 -0.78 -6.87 9.14
N GLU A 143 -1.60 -7.18 8.13
CA GLU A 143 -1.71 -6.40 6.90
C GLU A 143 -2.16 -4.96 7.15
N PHE A 144 -3.23 -4.78 7.93
CA PHE A 144 -3.72 -3.45 8.24
C PHE A 144 -2.75 -2.67 9.15
N ALA A 145 -2.12 -3.32 10.13
CA ALA A 145 -1.13 -2.68 10.98
C ALA A 145 0.12 -2.25 10.21
N THR A 146 0.71 -3.15 9.42
CA THR A 146 1.90 -2.82 8.59
C THR A 146 1.57 -1.78 7.54
N GLY A 147 0.38 -1.82 6.93
CA GLY A 147 -0.08 -0.79 5.99
C GLY A 147 -0.15 0.59 6.64
N VAL A 148 -0.79 0.72 7.81
CA VAL A 148 -0.87 2.00 8.55
C VAL A 148 0.51 2.48 8.98
N LEU A 149 1.34 1.61 9.54
CA LEU A 149 2.70 1.96 9.98
C LEU A 149 3.56 2.46 8.82
N ASN A 150 3.48 1.81 7.64
CA ASN A 150 4.19 2.27 6.45
C ASN A 150 3.69 3.64 5.98
N VAL A 151 2.37 3.85 5.92
CA VAL A 151 1.78 5.14 5.53
C VAL A 151 2.19 6.26 6.49
N GLN A 152 2.27 5.97 7.80
CA GLN A 152 2.64 6.95 8.83
C GLN A 152 4.16 7.03 9.08
N LEU A 153 4.99 6.36 8.27
CA LEU A 153 6.46 6.37 8.37
C LEU A 153 6.99 5.86 9.72
N HIS A 154 6.25 5.00 10.39
CA HIS A 154 6.65 4.39 11.67
C HIS A 154 7.24 3.00 11.47
N TYR A 155 8.55 2.92 11.29
CA TYR A 155 9.28 1.67 11.02
C TYR A 155 9.78 1.05 12.32
N VAL A 156 8.86 0.42 13.07
CA VAL A 156 9.15 -0.19 14.39
C VAL A 156 9.75 -1.59 14.32
N PHE A 157 9.74 -2.24 13.13
CA PHE A 157 10.33 -3.56 12.93
C PHE A 157 11.64 -3.46 12.15
N PRO A 158 12.60 -4.39 12.37
CA PRO A 158 13.75 -4.50 11.51
C PRO A 158 13.35 -4.98 10.12
N GLY A 159 13.96 -4.41 9.09
CA GLY A 159 13.70 -4.77 7.68
C GLY A 159 12.65 -3.91 6.99
N SER A 160 12.30 -4.30 5.77
CA SER A 160 11.34 -3.57 4.95
C SER A 160 9.91 -3.93 5.26
N PHE A 161 9.10 -2.96 5.69
CA PHE A 161 7.65 -3.14 5.84
C PHE A 161 6.97 -3.52 4.52
N TYR A 162 7.46 -3.00 3.40
CA TYR A 162 6.91 -3.31 2.09
C TYR A 162 7.06 -4.80 1.75
N VAL A 163 8.24 -5.37 1.97
CA VAL A 163 8.50 -6.81 1.77
C VAL A 163 7.67 -7.66 2.72
N LEU A 164 7.62 -7.29 4.01
CA LEU A 164 6.83 -8.01 5.01
C LEU A 164 5.32 -7.96 4.71
N HIS A 165 4.80 -6.80 4.32
CA HIS A 165 3.41 -6.62 3.90
C HIS A 165 3.09 -7.46 2.65
N PHE A 166 3.98 -7.49 1.66
CA PHE A 166 3.81 -8.30 0.44
C PHE A 166 3.68 -9.81 0.75
N TYR A 167 4.59 -10.37 1.55
CA TYR A 167 4.53 -11.80 1.89
C TYR A 167 3.40 -12.12 2.86
N GLY A 168 3.12 -11.23 3.80
CA GLY A 168 1.97 -11.34 4.70
C GLY A 168 0.65 -11.39 3.94
N ALA A 169 0.51 -10.60 2.86
CA ALA A 169 -0.67 -10.59 2.02
C ALA A 169 -0.95 -11.95 1.37
N TRP A 170 0.08 -12.71 0.96
CA TRP A 170 -0.09 -14.07 0.42
C TRP A 170 -0.62 -15.04 1.48
N VAL A 171 -0.12 -14.99 2.70
CA VAL A 171 -0.62 -15.81 3.81
C VAL A 171 -2.06 -15.44 4.13
N PHE A 172 -2.35 -14.15 4.23
CA PHE A 172 -3.68 -13.64 4.51
C PHE A 172 -4.68 -14.02 3.42
N ILE A 173 -4.37 -13.79 2.14
CA ILE A 173 -5.30 -14.06 1.03
C ILE A 173 -5.58 -15.55 0.88
N GLY A 174 -4.59 -16.43 1.12
CA GLY A 174 -4.79 -17.87 1.14
C GLY A 174 -5.82 -18.29 2.20
N ALA A 175 -5.67 -17.83 3.44
CA ALA A 175 -6.64 -18.07 4.51
C ALA A 175 -8.01 -17.43 4.21
N PHE A 176 -8.03 -16.24 3.62
CA PHE A 176 -9.22 -15.50 3.25
C PHE A 176 -10.03 -16.24 2.17
N VAL A 177 -9.39 -16.72 1.11
CA VAL A 177 -10.07 -17.48 0.04
C VAL A 177 -10.71 -18.74 0.59
N VAL A 178 -9.98 -19.52 1.40
CA VAL A 178 -10.52 -20.71 2.07
C VAL A 178 -11.74 -20.33 2.91
N HIS A 179 -11.64 -19.28 3.71
CA HIS A 179 -12.76 -18.80 4.53
C HIS A 179 -13.97 -18.40 3.69
N VAL A 180 -13.76 -17.65 2.61
CA VAL A 180 -14.84 -17.20 1.71
C VAL A 180 -15.56 -18.38 1.07
N VAL A 181 -14.82 -19.35 0.51
CA VAL A 181 -15.40 -20.54 -0.14
C VAL A 181 -16.38 -21.26 0.80
N PHE A 182 -16.02 -21.44 2.06
CA PHE A 182 -16.88 -22.16 3.02
C PHE A 182 -18.00 -21.30 3.64
N ARG A 183 -17.87 -19.97 3.62
CA ARG A 183 -18.81 -19.09 4.36
C ARG A 183 -19.69 -18.20 3.48
N LEU A 184 -19.32 -17.96 2.21
CA LEU A 184 -20.00 -17.02 1.32
C LEU A 184 -21.50 -17.30 1.19
N ARG A 185 -21.87 -18.56 0.88
CA ARG A 185 -23.28 -18.94 0.74
C ARG A 185 -24.09 -18.63 2.00
N ARG A 186 -23.53 -18.92 3.19
CA ARG A 186 -24.18 -18.64 4.47
C ARG A 186 -24.32 -17.14 4.72
N ALA A 187 -23.30 -16.36 4.35
CA ALA A 187 -23.32 -14.91 4.50
C ALA A 187 -24.39 -14.28 3.59
N VAL A 188 -24.46 -14.66 2.33
CA VAL A 188 -25.47 -14.17 1.39
C VAL A 188 -26.88 -14.52 1.89
N ILE A 189 -27.12 -15.76 2.30
CA ILE A 189 -28.42 -16.16 2.86
C ILE A 189 -28.77 -15.33 4.10
N ALA A 190 -27.82 -15.06 5.00
CA ALA A 190 -28.07 -14.28 6.20
C ALA A 190 -28.47 -12.84 5.88
N VAL A 191 -27.83 -12.21 4.87
CA VAL A 191 -28.18 -10.86 4.44
C VAL A 191 -29.55 -10.83 3.77
N VAL A 192 -29.84 -11.76 2.88
CA VAL A 192 -31.13 -11.84 2.16
C VAL A 192 -32.31 -12.07 3.14
N LYS A 193 -32.14 -12.96 4.12
CA LYS A 193 -33.17 -13.20 5.15
C LYS A 193 -33.41 -12.00 6.07
N GLY A 194 -32.39 -11.15 6.22
CA GLY A 194 -32.47 -9.94 7.03
C GLY A 194 -32.45 -10.17 8.55
N PRO A 195 -32.40 -9.10 9.34
CA PRO A 195 -32.28 -9.16 10.80
C PRO A 195 -33.52 -9.73 11.52
N ARG A 196 -34.72 -9.57 10.92
CA ARG A 196 -35.96 -10.08 11.50
C ARG A 196 -36.00 -11.61 11.56
N ALA A 197 -35.52 -12.29 10.52
CA ALA A 197 -35.46 -13.76 10.52
C ALA A 197 -34.51 -14.29 11.62
N GLU A 198 -33.50 -13.56 11.95
CA GLU A 198 -32.57 -13.88 13.04
C GLU A 198 -33.26 -13.73 14.43
N GLU A 199 -34.09 -12.71 14.61
CA GLU A 199 -34.85 -12.51 15.85
C GLU A 199 -35.88 -13.64 16.09
N GLN A 200 -36.59 -14.05 15.04
CA GLN A 200 -37.49 -15.19 15.08
C GLN A 200 -36.76 -16.51 15.41
N HIS A 201 -35.55 -16.69 14.91
CA HIS A 201 -34.77 -17.88 15.22
C HIS A 201 -34.25 -17.91 16.67
N ARG A 202 -33.99 -16.76 17.27
CA ARG A 202 -33.60 -16.63 18.69
C ARG A 202 -34.76 -16.87 19.66
N ALA A 203 -35.95 -16.61 19.24
CA ALA A 203 -37.16 -16.87 20.05
C ALA A 203 -37.50 -18.38 20.18
N ARG A 204 -36.78 -19.28 19.46
CA ARG A 204 -36.93 -20.73 19.58
C ARG A 204 -36.26 -21.25 20.85
N PRO A 205 -36.81 -22.33 21.47
CA PRO A 205 -36.22 -22.92 22.67
C PRO A 205 -34.77 -23.34 22.50
N LEU A 206 -33.96 -23.13 23.55
CA LEU A 206 -32.50 -23.37 23.60
C LEU A 206 -32.05 -24.80 23.21
N ALA A 207 -32.91 -25.79 23.32
CA ALA A 207 -32.64 -27.19 23.03
C ALA A 207 -32.30 -27.47 21.53
N THR A 208 -32.63 -26.56 20.62
CA THR A 208 -32.44 -26.71 19.18
C THR A 208 -31.49 -25.64 18.57
N ALA A 209 -30.92 -24.77 19.40
CA ALA A 209 -30.06 -23.68 18.95
C ALA A 209 -28.58 -24.13 18.93
N GLY A 210 -27.96 -24.07 17.77
CA GLY A 210 -26.51 -24.27 17.63
C GLY A 210 -25.68 -23.18 18.34
N PRO A 211 -24.33 -23.24 18.28
CA PRO A 211 -23.45 -22.29 18.96
C PRO A 211 -23.80 -20.83 18.66
N SER A 212 -24.18 -20.08 19.69
CA SER A 212 -24.63 -18.69 19.57
C SER A 212 -23.43 -17.73 19.76
N LEU A 213 -23.44 -16.62 19.02
CA LEU A 213 -22.50 -15.49 19.19
C LEU A 213 -22.91 -14.56 20.35
N VAL A 214 -24.02 -14.87 21.01
CA VAL A 214 -24.62 -14.05 22.07
C VAL A 214 -24.80 -14.89 23.32
N ALA A 215 -24.59 -14.29 24.48
CA ALA A 215 -24.83 -14.92 25.79
C ALA A 215 -26.27 -15.44 25.90
N PRO A 216 -26.49 -16.51 26.70
CA PRO A 216 -27.84 -17.00 26.98
C PRO A 216 -28.76 -15.94 27.62
N ARG A 217 -28.18 -15.04 28.40
CA ARG A 217 -28.85 -13.89 29.02
C ARG A 217 -28.15 -12.61 28.56
N PRO A 218 -28.51 -12.06 27.39
CA PRO A 218 -27.88 -10.84 26.87
C PRO A 218 -28.28 -9.63 27.74
N ALA A 219 -27.42 -8.59 27.66
CA ALA A 219 -27.79 -7.28 28.20
C ALA A 219 -28.83 -6.59 27.31
N GLU A 220 -29.43 -5.54 27.80
CA GLU A 220 -30.28 -4.68 26.97
C GLU A 220 -29.45 -4.03 25.84
N PRO A 221 -30.00 -3.88 24.64
CA PRO A 221 -29.29 -3.28 23.53
C PRO A 221 -29.13 -1.78 23.73
N THR A 222 -27.89 -1.30 23.70
CA THR A 222 -27.57 0.15 23.70
C THR A 222 -27.73 0.81 22.33
N MET A 223 -27.77 0.01 21.27
CA MET A 223 -28.02 0.46 19.89
C MET A 223 -28.65 -0.65 19.06
N SER A 224 -29.32 -0.29 17.98
CA SER A 224 -29.82 -1.25 17.01
C SER A 224 -28.70 -1.78 16.09
N ARG A 225 -28.92 -2.95 15.44
CA ARG A 225 -28.00 -3.47 14.41
C ARG A 225 -27.83 -2.50 13.25
N ARG A 226 -28.92 -1.81 12.85
CA ARG A 226 -28.88 -0.77 11.82
C ARG A 226 -28.02 0.42 12.28
N GLY A 227 -28.17 0.83 13.54
CA GLY A 227 -27.34 1.87 14.15
C GLY A 227 -25.86 1.49 14.15
N ALA A 228 -25.52 0.23 14.44
CA ALA A 228 -24.14 -0.25 14.36
C ALA A 228 -23.55 -0.18 12.93
N VAL A 229 -24.32 -0.56 11.91
CA VAL A 229 -23.88 -0.43 10.50
C VAL A 229 -23.69 1.03 10.12
N LEU A 230 -24.61 1.91 10.52
CA LEU A 230 -24.50 3.35 10.25
C LEU A 230 -23.30 3.97 10.96
N LEU A 231 -23.02 3.61 12.21
CA LEU A 231 -21.86 4.09 12.96
C LEU A 231 -20.54 3.68 12.29
N VAL A 232 -20.43 2.42 11.90
CA VAL A 232 -19.25 1.91 11.18
C VAL A 232 -19.10 2.60 9.82
N GLY A 233 -20.19 2.75 9.07
CA GLY A 233 -20.20 3.47 7.80
C GLY A 233 -19.78 4.93 7.94
N ALA A 234 -20.28 5.63 8.98
CA ALA A 234 -19.89 7.00 9.26
C ALA A 234 -18.41 7.10 9.64
N GLY A 235 -17.88 6.16 10.44
CA GLY A 235 -16.46 6.10 10.77
C GLY A 235 -15.59 5.88 9.51
N SER A 236 -15.99 4.97 8.62
CA SER A 236 -15.32 4.76 7.34
C SER A 236 -15.38 6.00 6.43
N ALA A 237 -16.52 6.68 6.37
CA ALA A 237 -16.68 7.91 5.59
C ALA A 237 -15.83 9.06 6.17
N ALA A 238 -15.75 9.18 7.49
CA ALA A 238 -14.87 10.15 8.13
C ALA A 238 -13.38 9.89 7.79
N LEU A 239 -12.94 8.63 7.88
CA LEU A 239 -11.58 8.24 7.48
C LEU A 239 -11.32 8.51 5.99
N LEU A 240 -12.31 8.27 5.13
CA LEU A 240 -12.19 8.60 3.71
C LEU A 240 -11.92 10.09 3.53
N VAL A 241 -12.72 10.97 4.13
CA VAL A 241 -12.60 12.42 4.02
C VAL A 241 -11.24 12.92 4.51
N VAL A 242 -10.75 12.40 5.66
CA VAL A 242 -9.47 12.83 6.24
C VAL A 242 -8.24 12.17 5.63
N THR A 243 -8.41 11.30 4.63
CA THR A 243 -7.31 10.56 3.99
C THR A 243 -7.20 10.85 2.49
N MET A 244 -8.33 10.81 1.74
CA MET A 244 -8.32 10.84 0.27
C MET A 244 -7.65 12.08 -0.32
N GLY A 245 -7.65 13.19 0.40
CA GLY A 245 -7.05 14.46 -0.03
C GLY A 245 -5.56 14.35 -0.32
N GLN A 246 -4.84 13.43 0.33
CA GLN A 246 -3.42 13.20 0.05
C GLN A 246 -3.16 12.58 -1.35
N SER A 247 -4.09 11.78 -1.87
CA SER A 247 -3.98 11.12 -3.18
C SER A 247 -4.57 11.99 -4.31
N ILE A 248 -5.66 12.73 -4.01
CA ILE A 248 -6.33 13.58 -4.99
C ILE A 248 -5.57 14.89 -5.19
N GLY A 249 -5.08 15.50 -4.09
CA GLY A 249 -4.37 16.77 -4.13
C GLY A 249 -5.29 17.99 -4.29
N GLY A 250 -4.73 19.12 -4.74
CA GLY A 250 -5.46 20.37 -4.90
C GLY A 250 -6.06 20.86 -3.57
N TRP A 251 -7.26 21.46 -3.63
CA TRP A 251 -7.96 21.95 -2.44
C TRP A 251 -8.33 20.84 -1.44
N MET A 252 -8.54 19.61 -1.93
CA MET A 252 -8.86 18.47 -1.06
C MET A 252 -7.69 18.06 -0.16
N ARG A 253 -6.46 18.47 -0.47
CA ARG A 253 -5.32 18.21 0.41
C ARG A 253 -5.51 18.80 1.81
N ARG A 254 -6.25 19.90 1.93
CA ARG A 254 -6.56 20.53 3.23
C ARG A 254 -7.40 19.61 4.14
N THR A 255 -8.12 18.66 3.60
CA THR A 255 -8.87 17.66 4.39
C THR A 255 -8.02 16.48 4.85
N ALA A 256 -6.82 16.29 4.30
CA ALA A 256 -5.94 15.15 4.56
C ALA A 256 -5.22 15.27 5.92
N LEU A 257 -6.00 15.25 7.02
CA LEU A 257 -5.49 15.42 8.39
C LEU A 257 -4.49 14.32 8.80
N LEU A 258 -4.59 13.14 8.20
CA LEU A 258 -3.71 12.00 8.49
C LEU A 258 -2.54 11.88 7.49
N ALA A 259 -2.30 12.90 6.66
CA ALA A 259 -1.19 12.89 5.71
C ALA A 259 0.16 13.01 6.45
N PRO A 260 1.09 12.05 6.28
CA PRO A 260 2.35 11.99 7.03
C PRO A 260 3.30 13.17 6.76
N HIS A 261 3.15 13.82 5.61
CA HIS A 261 3.96 14.98 5.21
C HIS A 261 3.19 16.31 5.31
N GLY A 262 2.12 16.35 6.10
CA GLY A 262 1.32 17.55 6.32
C GLY A 262 0.40 17.91 5.15
N GLN A 263 -0.38 18.96 5.37
CA GLN A 263 -1.43 19.43 4.44
C GLN A 263 -0.96 20.55 3.53
N ASP A 264 0.04 21.32 3.96
CA ASP A 264 0.61 22.43 3.20
C ASP A 264 1.88 21.99 2.48
N PRO A 265 1.87 21.86 1.15
CA PRO A 265 3.04 21.51 0.37
C PRO A 265 3.98 22.70 0.11
N GLY A 266 3.69 23.88 0.63
CA GLY A 266 4.38 25.12 0.33
C GLY A 266 3.78 25.89 -0.85
N SER A 267 4.47 26.90 -1.33
CA SER A 267 4.04 27.80 -2.40
C SER A 267 5.08 27.93 -3.51
N GLY A 268 4.66 28.50 -4.64
CA GLY A 268 5.52 28.72 -5.80
C GLY A 268 5.78 27.47 -6.64
N PRO A 269 6.71 27.53 -7.61
CA PRO A 269 6.95 26.44 -8.56
C PRO A 269 7.35 25.12 -7.92
N ASN A 270 8.08 25.17 -6.78
CA ASN A 270 8.47 24.00 -5.99
C ASN A 270 7.49 23.71 -4.84
N GLY A 271 6.28 24.30 -4.86
CA GLY A 271 5.25 24.15 -3.82
C GLY A 271 4.47 22.85 -3.94
N PHE A 272 5.14 21.70 -3.86
CA PHE A 272 4.51 20.38 -3.83
C PHE A 272 5.25 19.45 -2.88
N GLN A 273 4.68 18.28 -2.63
CA GLN A 273 5.09 17.32 -1.62
C GLN A 273 6.58 16.94 -1.69
N ILE A 274 7.27 17.01 -0.54
CA ILE A 274 8.63 16.51 -0.35
C ILE A 274 8.56 15.23 0.47
N ASN A 275 9.08 14.11 -0.05
CA ASN A 275 9.17 12.85 0.68
C ASN A 275 10.42 12.76 1.56
N LYS A 276 11.56 13.26 1.08
CA LYS A 276 12.82 13.36 1.84
C LYS A 276 13.58 14.62 1.41
N THR A 277 14.16 15.32 2.37
CA THR A 277 14.95 16.52 2.14
C THR A 277 16.41 16.15 1.78
N ALA A 278 17.14 17.07 1.15
CA ALA A 278 18.57 16.92 0.88
C ALA A 278 19.36 16.65 2.17
N ALA A 279 19.05 17.42 3.22
CA ALA A 279 19.70 17.28 4.51
C ALA A 279 19.47 15.90 5.15
N SER A 280 18.27 15.36 5.09
CA SER A 280 17.92 14.05 5.70
C SER A 280 18.68 12.87 5.10
N VAL A 281 19.22 13.00 3.90
CA VAL A 281 20.00 11.95 3.19
C VAL A 281 21.46 12.33 2.97
N GLY A 282 21.95 13.34 3.67
CA GLY A 282 23.35 13.73 3.68
C GLY A 282 23.85 14.40 2.39
N VAL A 283 22.95 14.99 1.58
CA VAL A 283 23.32 15.80 0.42
C VAL A 283 23.69 17.20 0.88
N ARG A 284 24.94 17.59 0.66
CA ARG A 284 25.49 18.89 1.06
C ARG A 284 25.40 19.90 -0.08
N PRO A 285 25.36 21.21 0.19
CA PRO A 285 25.40 22.25 -0.85
C PRO A 285 26.60 22.11 -1.80
N SER A 286 27.77 21.65 -1.30
CA SER A 286 28.95 21.38 -2.12
C SER A 286 28.75 20.26 -3.14
N ASP A 287 27.90 19.27 -2.84
CA ASP A 287 27.68 18.12 -3.70
C ASP A 287 26.80 18.45 -4.91
N ILE A 288 25.98 19.49 -4.79
CA ILE A 288 25.04 19.97 -5.82
C ILE A 288 25.42 21.37 -6.35
N GLY A 289 26.60 21.87 -5.96
CA GLY A 289 27.15 23.16 -6.35
C GLY A 289 27.80 23.16 -7.74
N PRO A 290 28.66 24.17 -8.05
CA PRO A 290 29.30 24.30 -9.38
C PRO A 290 30.20 23.11 -9.79
N ALA A 291 30.71 22.36 -8.81
CA ALA A 291 31.53 21.17 -9.06
C ALA A 291 30.69 19.93 -9.44
N TRP A 292 29.35 19.99 -9.36
CA TRP A 292 28.53 18.87 -9.77
C TRP A 292 28.70 18.49 -11.23
N ARG A 293 28.68 17.21 -11.50
CA ARG A 293 28.83 16.65 -12.86
C ARG A 293 27.82 15.51 -13.03
N LEU A 294 27.32 15.38 -14.26
CA LEU A 294 26.57 14.21 -14.72
C LEU A 294 27.49 13.31 -15.54
N THR A 295 27.64 12.08 -15.12
CA THR A 295 28.33 11.05 -15.87
C THR A 295 27.33 10.16 -16.59
N VAL A 296 27.39 10.06 -17.90
CA VAL A 296 26.61 9.15 -18.74
C VAL A 296 27.49 8.08 -19.29
N ARG A 297 27.15 6.82 -19.16
CA ARG A 297 27.93 5.65 -19.57
C ARG A 297 27.10 4.63 -20.35
N ALA A 298 27.75 3.95 -21.31
CA ALA A 298 27.24 2.75 -21.96
C ALA A 298 28.40 1.94 -22.53
N GLY A 299 28.55 0.67 -22.14
CA GLY A 299 29.73 -0.11 -22.53
C GLY A 299 31.01 0.58 -22.13
N GLY A 300 31.99 0.65 -23.04
CA GLY A 300 33.25 1.36 -22.80
C GLY A 300 33.20 2.89 -23.01
N ARG A 301 32.03 3.45 -23.39
CA ARG A 301 31.88 4.89 -23.69
C ARG A 301 31.41 5.65 -22.46
N GLN A 302 31.94 6.87 -22.31
CA GLN A 302 31.53 7.76 -21.22
C GLN A 302 31.53 9.20 -21.70
N THR A 303 30.54 9.97 -21.27
CA THR A 303 30.45 11.42 -21.40
C THR A 303 30.24 12.02 -20.01
N VAL A 304 30.93 13.09 -19.69
CA VAL A 304 30.77 13.84 -18.44
C VAL A 304 30.30 15.25 -18.80
N LEU A 305 29.19 15.65 -18.23
CA LEU A 305 28.58 16.96 -18.46
C LEU A 305 28.65 17.81 -17.19
N THR A 306 29.02 19.06 -17.35
CA THR A 306 28.74 20.11 -16.38
C THR A 306 27.25 20.39 -16.32
N ARG A 307 26.79 21.14 -15.31
CA ARG A 307 25.40 21.57 -15.24
C ARG A 307 25.01 22.42 -16.47
N ASP A 308 25.89 23.36 -16.87
CA ASP A 308 25.60 24.28 -17.96
C ASP A 308 25.51 23.54 -19.32
N GLU A 309 26.39 22.56 -19.53
CA GLU A 309 26.33 21.69 -20.72
C GLU A 309 25.05 20.85 -20.73
N LEU A 310 24.61 20.28 -19.57
CA LEU A 310 23.34 19.59 -19.48
C LEU A 310 22.15 20.52 -19.80
N TYR A 311 22.19 21.77 -19.31
CA TYR A 311 21.14 22.76 -19.55
C TYR A 311 21.10 23.28 -20.97
N ALA A 312 22.19 23.20 -21.70
CA ALA A 312 22.29 23.54 -23.11
C ALA A 312 21.74 22.47 -24.06
N LEU A 313 21.55 21.21 -23.58
CA LEU A 313 20.96 20.15 -24.39
C LEU A 313 19.49 20.44 -24.75
N PRO A 314 18.97 19.89 -25.87
CA PRO A 314 17.56 20.01 -26.23
C PRO A 314 16.65 19.52 -25.10
N ARG A 315 15.79 20.40 -24.60
CA ARG A 315 14.87 20.10 -23.49
C ARG A 315 13.45 19.86 -23.98
N ARG A 316 12.73 19.03 -23.23
CA ARG A 316 11.31 18.78 -23.38
C ARG A 316 10.58 19.15 -22.11
N THR A 317 9.31 19.56 -22.27
CA THR A 317 8.39 19.78 -21.16
C THR A 317 7.30 18.71 -21.16
N VAL A 318 7.03 18.11 -20.01
CA VAL A 318 5.98 17.10 -19.80
C VAL A 318 5.21 17.38 -18.52
N GLU A 319 3.95 16.99 -18.48
CA GLU A 319 3.11 17.08 -17.28
C GLU A 319 2.92 15.69 -16.70
N LEU A 320 3.46 15.47 -15.50
CA LEU A 320 3.41 14.18 -14.82
C LEU A 320 3.27 14.39 -13.31
N PRO A 321 2.45 13.55 -12.62
CA PRO A 321 2.41 13.50 -11.16
C PRO A 321 3.57 12.70 -10.61
N ILE A 322 3.85 12.90 -9.31
CA ILE A 322 4.62 11.95 -8.51
C ILE A 322 3.63 11.25 -7.57
N ALA A 323 3.69 9.93 -7.49
CA ALA A 323 2.90 9.13 -6.57
C ALA A 323 3.79 8.22 -5.73
N CYS A 324 3.62 8.28 -4.41
CA CYS A 324 4.42 7.50 -3.47
C CYS A 324 3.69 6.23 -3.02
N VAL A 325 4.46 5.25 -2.55
CA VAL A 325 3.94 4.02 -1.95
C VAL A 325 3.09 4.29 -0.69
N GLU A 326 3.33 5.39 -0.02
CA GLU A 326 2.56 5.87 1.13
C GLU A 326 1.15 6.38 0.76
N GLY A 327 0.80 6.37 -0.52
CA GLY A 327 -0.52 6.74 -1.03
C GLY A 327 -0.73 8.22 -1.33
N TRP A 328 0.23 9.10 -0.98
CA TRP A 328 0.13 10.49 -1.39
C TRP A 328 0.58 10.68 -2.84
N SER A 329 0.06 11.68 -3.49
CA SER A 329 0.51 12.08 -4.82
C SER A 329 0.42 13.59 -5.03
N THR A 330 1.22 14.08 -5.97
CA THR A 330 1.09 15.46 -6.44
C THR A 330 0.02 15.54 -7.54
N PRO A 331 -0.59 16.69 -7.78
CA PRO A 331 -1.16 17.02 -9.08
C PRO A 331 -0.08 16.91 -10.17
N ASP A 332 -0.51 16.95 -11.45
CA ASP A 332 0.45 17.01 -12.53
C ASP A 332 1.36 18.23 -12.38
N GLN A 333 2.67 18.00 -12.40
CA GLN A 333 3.70 19.03 -12.36
C GLN A 333 4.29 19.15 -13.76
N ARG A 334 4.57 20.37 -14.19
CA ARG A 334 5.21 20.64 -15.47
C ARG A 334 6.73 20.54 -15.35
N TRP A 335 7.27 19.42 -15.79
CA TRP A 335 8.70 19.11 -15.73
C TRP A 335 9.41 19.52 -17.00
N GLY A 336 10.55 20.23 -16.88
CA GLY A 336 11.46 20.56 -17.99
C GLY A 336 12.78 19.79 -17.84
N GLY A 337 13.23 19.14 -18.90
CA GLY A 337 14.47 18.36 -18.86
C GLY A 337 14.87 17.70 -20.15
N VAL A 338 15.91 16.90 -20.13
CA VAL A 338 16.47 16.15 -21.26
C VAL A 338 15.89 14.73 -21.25
N ARG A 339 15.44 14.22 -22.40
CA ARG A 339 14.92 12.85 -22.49
C ARG A 339 16.01 11.84 -22.20
N LEU A 340 15.68 10.74 -21.52
CA LEU A 340 16.64 9.68 -21.23
C LEU A 340 17.23 9.07 -22.50
N VAL A 341 16.45 8.95 -23.57
CA VAL A 341 16.94 8.46 -24.87
C VAL A 341 17.96 9.41 -25.51
N ASP A 342 17.83 10.74 -25.34
CA ASP A 342 18.79 11.70 -25.86
C ASP A 342 20.12 11.63 -25.08
N LEU A 343 20.06 11.39 -23.77
CA LEU A 343 21.27 11.15 -22.96
C LEU A 343 21.95 9.82 -23.34
N ALA A 344 21.19 8.77 -23.65
CA ALA A 344 21.74 7.51 -24.17
C ALA A 344 22.48 7.70 -25.49
N ALA A 345 21.96 8.55 -26.38
CA ALA A 345 22.57 8.86 -27.66
C ALA A 345 23.95 9.52 -27.54
N LEU A 346 24.22 10.28 -26.45
CA LEU A 346 25.53 10.88 -26.18
C LEU A 346 26.67 9.85 -26.01
N VAL A 347 26.29 8.62 -25.66
CA VAL A 347 27.23 7.50 -25.49
C VAL A 347 27.05 6.43 -26.57
N GLY A 348 26.37 6.78 -27.68
CA GLY A 348 26.24 5.95 -28.87
C GLY A 348 25.13 4.90 -28.81
N VAL A 349 24.20 5.00 -27.85
CA VAL A 349 23.04 4.13 -27.75
C VAL A 349 21.84 4.83 -28.38
N THR A 350 21.59 4.55 -29.66
CA THR A 350 20.56 5.22 -30.48
C THR A 350 19.37 4.33 -30.81
N HIS A 351 19.54 3.03 -30.75
CA HIS A 351 18.51 2.02 -31.03
C HIS A 351 18.38 1.07 -29.85
N ASP A 352 17.20 0.51 -29.63
CA ASP A 352 16.91 -0.45 -28.57
C ASP A 352 17.49 -0.05 -27.20
N VAL A 353 17.28 1.22 -26.83
CA VAL A 353 17.82 1.77 -25.59
C VAL A 353 17.45 0.84 -24.43
N PRO A 354 18.48 0.28 -23.74
CA PRO A 354 18.28 -0.69 -22.69
C PRO A 354 17.82 -0.02 -21.38
N ARG A 355 17.68 -0.83 -20.33
CA ARG A 355 17.53 -0.34 -18.96
C ARG A 355 18.70 0.59 -18.56
N VAL A 356 18.46 1.46 -17.60
CA VAL A 356 19.47 2.39 -17.09
C VAL A 356 19.58 2.29 -15.57
N LEU A 357 20.79 2.13 -15.07
CA LEU A 357 21.10 2.34 -13.65
C LEU A 357 21.27 3.85 -13.42
N VAL A 358 20.48 4.38 -12.52
CA VAL A 358 20.50 5.78 -12.08
C VAL A 358 21.11 5.84 -10.70
N GLU A 359 22.12 6.69 -10.50
CA GLU A 359 22.80 6.86 -9.21
C GLU A 359 22.74 8.32 -8.74
N SER A 360 22.42 8.46 -7.46
CA SER A 360 22.32 9.73 -6.74
C SER A 360 23.59 10.06 -5.98
N VAL A 361 23.82 11.34 -5.69
CA VAL A 361 24.87 11.79 -4.78
C VAL A 361 24.54 11.60 -3.29
N GLN A 362 23.31 11.20 -2.96
CA GLN A 362 22.92 10.97 -1.55
C GLN A 362 23.82 9.93 -0.87
N ARG A 363 24.10 10.16 0.43
CA ARG A 363 25.00 9.30 1.22
C ARG A 363 24.25 8.36 2.17
N GLY A 364 23.01 8.65 2.48
CA GLY A 364 22.18 7.87 3.40
C GLY A 364 20.76 7.64 2.88
N GLY A 365 20.04 6.80 3.60
CA GLY A 365 18.65 6.44 3.25
C GLY A 365 18.56 5.46 2.07
N SER A 366 17.39 4.92 1.86
CA SER A 366 17.05 4.02 0.75
C SER A 366 16.95 4.77 -0.58
N PHE A 367 17.02 4.02 -1.69
CA PHE A 367 16.82 4.52 -3.05
C PHE A 367 17.87 5.56 -3.51
N GLY A 368 19.12 5.37 -3.10
CA GLY A 368 20.28 6.11 -3.63
C GLY A 368 20.63 5.72 -5.06
N SER A 369 20.22 4.53 -5.47
CA SER A 369 20.28 4.06 -6.85
C SER A 369 19.00 3.33 -7.22
N VAL A 370 18.65 3.33 -8.50
CA VAL A 370 17.52 2.62 -9.06
C VAL A 370 17.79 2.22 -10.51
N VAL A 371 17.33 1.06 -10.92
CA VAL A 371 17.30 0.67 -12.33
C VAL A 371 15.93 0.96 -12.91
N LEU A 372 15.88 1.69 -13.99
CA LEU A 372 14.67 1.89 -14.79
C LEU A 372 14.60 0.84 -15.90
N ALA A 373 13.46 0.22 -16.08
CA ALA A 373 13.22 -0.73 -17.15
C ALA A 373 13.31 -0.08 -18.54
N ALA A 374 13.63 -0.86 -19.55
CA ALA A 374 13.85 -0.35 -20.91
C ALA A 374 12.63 0.39 -21.49
N ASN A 375 11.40 -0.06 -21.20
CA ASN A 375 10.18 0.63 -21.62
C ASN A 375 10.02 2.00 -20.96
N GLN A 376 10.44 2.14 -19.69
CA GLN A 376 10.46 3.43 -18.98
C GLN A 376 11.51 4.37 -19.60
N VAL A 377 12.69 3.87 -19.93
CA VAL A 377 13.76 4.68 -20.56
C VAL A 377 13.34 5.15 -21.96
N ARG A 378 12.69 4.29 -22.74
CA ARG A 378 12.28 4.57 -24.11
C ARG A 378 11.05 5.47 -24.22
N ASP A 379 10.29 5.66 -23.16
CA ASP A 379 9.13 6.58 -23.17
C ASP A 379 9.62 8.02 -23.35
N THR A 380 9.06 8.72 -24.34
CA THR A 380 9.47 10.09 -24.68
C THR A 380 9.15 11.12 -23.61
N ARG A 381 8.34 10.74 -22.60
CA ARG A 381 8.01 11.55 -21.42
C ARG A 381 8.99 11.34 -20.27
N SER A 382 9.88 10.36 -20.36
CA SER A 382 10.90 10.09 -19.34
C SER A 382 12.06 11.06 -19.45
N LEU A 383 12.27 11.85 -18.40
CA LEU A 383 13.22 12.95 -18.38
C LEU A 383 14.25 12.81 -17.24
N LEU A 384 15.44 13.28 -17.51
CA LEU A 384 16.30 13.88 -16.49
C LEU A 384 15.87 15.34 -16.37
N ALA A 385 14.98 15.61 -15.41
CA ALA A 385 14.37 16.92 -15.21
C ALA A 385 15.34 17.84 -14.45
N VAL A 386 15.41 19.09 -14.89
CA VAL A 386 16.21 20.18 -14.31
C VAL A 386 15.36 21.36 -13.86
N GLU A 387 14.10 21.36 -14.27
CA GLU A 387 13.10 22.39 -13.97
C GLU A 387 11.76 21.78 -13.58
N VAL A 388 11.01 22.50 -12.76
CA VAL A 388 9.62 22.19 -12.44
C VAL A 388 8.79 23.47 -12.41
N ASN A 389 7.62 23.46 -13.05
CA ASN A 389 6.68 24.58 -13.09
C ASN A 389 7.29 25.91 -13.56
N GLY A 390 8.32 25.84 -14.41
CA GLY A 390 9.01 27.01 -14.99
C GLY A 390 10.13 27.60 -14.13
N ALA A 391 10.54 26.90 -13.08
CA ALA A 391 11.70 27.30 -12.26
C ALA A 391 12.67 26.13 -12.06
N ALA A 392 13.92 26.42 -11.71
CA ALA A 392 14.88 25.40 -11.31
C ALA A 392 14.35 24.58 -10.12
N LEU A 393 14.76 23.33 -10.04
CA LEU A 393 14.48 22.47 -8.90
C LEU A 393 15.04 23.07 -7.62
N SER A 394 14.29 22.99 -6.51
CA SER A 394 14.88 23.24 -5.19
C SER A 394 15.82 22.10 -4.77
N PRO A 395 16.73 22.31 -3.81
CA PRO A 395 17.57 21.27 -3.26
C PRO A 395 16.76 20.05 -2.81
N ASP A 396 15.61 20.24 -2.15
CA ASP A 396 14.76 19.16 -1.64
C ASP A 396 13.97 18.46 -2.75
N HIS A 397 13.77 19.09 -3.88
CA HIS A 397 13.18 18.48 -5.07
C HIS A 397 14.18 17.81 -6.02
N GLY A 398 15.46 17.82 -5.66
CA GLY A 398 16.50 17.05 -6.40
C GLY A 398 17.39 17.88 -7.31
N TYR A 399 17.54 19.21 -7.06
CA TYR A 399 18.53 20.03 -7.76
C TYR A 399 19.92 19.37 -7.72
N PRO A 400 20.74 19.37 -8.79
CA PRO A 400 20.52 20.02 -10.09
C PRO A 400 19.65 19.22 -11.08
N ALA A 401 19.48 17.89 -10.87
CA ALA A 401 18.74 17.04 -11.78
C ALA A 401 18.11 15.85 -11.07
N ARG A 402 16.91 15.48 -11.51
CA ARG A 402 16.17 14.30 -11.03
C ARG A 402 15.53 13.51 -12.15
N ILE A 403 15.31 12.23 -11.92
CA ILE A 403 14.49 11.41 -12.82
C ILE A 403 13.01 11.73 -12.64
N VAL A 404 12.29 11.77 -13.76
CA VAL A 404 10.83 11.76 -13.83
C VAL A 404 10.40 10.78 -14.92
N VAL A 405 9.59 9.79 -14.56
CA VAL A 405 9.08 8.76 -15.46
C VAL A 405 7.57 8.60 -15.32
N PRO A 406 6.81 8.38 -16.40
CA PRO A 406 5.37 8.23 -16.34
C PRO A 406 4.97 6.91 -15.69
N ASN A 407 3.83 6.90 -15.00
CA ASN A 407 3.20 5.72 -14.42
C ASN A 407 4.12 4.89 -13.50
N ALA A 408 4.98 5.53 -12.75
CA ALA A 408 5.98 4.87 -11.92
C ALA A 408 5.82 5.21 -10.44
N PRO A 409 6.22 4.32 -9.52
CA PRO A 409 6.30 4.63 -8.10
C PRO A 409 7.32 5.73 -7.84
N GLY A 410 7.07 6.54 -6.80
CA GLY A 410 7.91 7.69 -6.45
C GLY A 410 9.39 7.36 -6.25
N VAL A 411 9.71 6.13 -5.88
CA VAL A 411 11.08 5.62 -5.72
C VAL A 411 11.87 5.57 -7.03
N HIS A 412 11.21 5.46 -8.18
CA HIS A 412 11.87 5.52 -9.49
C HIS A 412 12.23 6.96 -9.90
N HIS A 413 11.73 7.97 -9.20
CA HIS A 413 12.00 9.38 -9.46
C HIS A 413 13.23 9.86 -8.66
N THR A 414 14.39 9.20 -8.86
CA THR A 414 15.65 9.46 -8.14
C THR A 414 16.04 10.93 -8.20
N LYS A 415 16.36 11.53 -7.04
CA LYS A 415 16.81 12.91 -6.87
C LYS A 415 18.35 12.99 -6.88
N TRP A 416 18.88 14.18 -7.16
CA TRP A 416 20.32 14.48 -7.09
C TRP A 416 21.16 13.52 -7.94
N VAL A 417 20.72 13.28 -9.16
CA VAL A 417 21.35 12.31 -10.08
C VAL A 417 22.73 12.78 -10.48
N THR A 418 23.73 11.89 -10.43
CA THR A 418 25.12 12.15 -10.85
C THR A 418 25.61 11.16 -11.87
N ARG A 419 24.97 9.99 -12.02
CA ARG A 419 25.38 8.99 -12.99
C ARG A 419 24.20 8.27 -13.61
N LEU A 420 24.31 8.02 -14.91
CA LEU A 420 23.43 7.16 -15.68
C LEU A 420 24.28 6.11 -16.39
N THR A 421 24.02 4.82 -16.16
CA THR A 421 24.70 3.71 -16.82
C THR A 421 23.68 2.91 -17.62
N PHE A 422 23.73 3.00 -18.94
CA PHE A 422 22.87 2.27 -19.86
C PHE A 422 23.42 0.89 -20.15
N GLY A 423 22.56 -0.14 -20.10
CA GLY A 423 22.91 -1.54 -20.30
C GLY A 423 22.86 -2.35 -19.00
N GLU A 424 23.55 -3.49 -18.97
CA GLU A 424 23.64 -4.31 -17.76
C GLU A 424 24.41 -3.55 -16.67
N PRO A 425 23.86 -3.35 -15.49
CA PRO A 425 24.66 -3.03 -14.33
C PRO A 425 25.51 -4.26 -14.01
N THR A 426 26.77 -4.18 -14.22
CA THR A 426 27.76 -5.20 -13.83
C THR A 426 27.91 -5.22 -12.32
#